data_9a296adf08b3cc9ca27f9027049bcb1c
#
_entry.id   9a296adf08b3cc9ca27f9027049bcb1c
#
_cell.length_a   1.000
_cell.length_b   1.000
_cell.length_c   1.000
_cell.angle_alpha   90.00
_cell.angle_beta   90.00
_cell.angle_gamma   90.00
#
_symmetry.space_group_name_H-M   'P 1'
#
loop_
_entity.id
_entity.type
_entity.pdbx_description
1 polymer ?
#
loop_
_entity_poly.entity_id
_entity_poly.type
_entity_poly.pdbx_seq_one_letter_code
_entity_poly.pdbx_strand_id
1 'polypeptide(L)'
;MSELTTIEQNNLQDLTSQLGAGGQGSVNIIMPELKINYDDDEGLTLGSIFVKEDKNDTNFFYTKTVTFRPISQMHQYSIYSATENKVTCKSRLISDFFEEAKDTKGTLRCGKPTSKEMREMPEDQRKKFSDIKNQRQLRGLVSFTGKNVQGEEKTYENYPVLIRLNGQNNYQVDKAADKIFAPFEQQYLKKVPRGSSMWNFNVNITTEKRKNALKKSYFTYEYEPDFKNQLPMEKDLYDTIMMIKEIIDGENNYVDGQYYKALKGETYDADAVATLNDLHESLDADYEDVA
;
A
#
# COMPACT_ATOMS: atom_id res chain seq x y z
N MET A 1 9.19 27.00 -24.14
CA MET A 1 9.51 25.57 -24.08
C MET A 1 8.36 24.95 -23.31
N SER A 2 7.58 24.07 -23.93
CA SER A 2 6.49 23.36 -23.25
C SER A 2 7.12 22.33 -22.31
N GLU A 3 6.77 22.35 -21.04
CA GLU A 3 7.13 21.29 -20.11
C GLU A 3 6.45 19.99 -20.56
N LEU A 4 7.21 18.89 -20.55
CA LEU A 4 6.68 17.57 -20.85
C LEU A 4 5.67 17.19 -19.77
N THR A 5 4.56 16.63 -20.16
CA THR A 5 3.58 16.06 -19.22
C THR A 5 4.19 14.87 -18.49
N THR A 6 3.67 14.51 -17.32
CA THR A 6 4.14 13.37 -16.51
C THR A 6 4.14 12.05 -17.32
N ILE A 7 3.18 11.89 -18.24
CA ILE A 7 3.09 10.71 -19.12
C ILE A 7 4.23 10.70 -20.15
N GLU A 8 4.56 11.85 -20.72
CA GLU A 8 5.69 11.97 -21.67
C GLU A 8 7.03 11.78 -20.99
N GLN A 9 7.19 12.24 -19.75
CA GLN A 9 8.38 11.99 -18.93
C GLN A 9 8.53 10.50 -18.61
N ASN A 10 7.45 9.80 -18.27
CA ASN A 10 7.46 8.36 -18.01
C ASN A 10 7.82 7.56 -19.25
N ASN A 11 7.27 7.94 -20.43
CA ASN A 11 7.62 7.31 -21.71
C ASN A 11 9.09 7.54 -22.10
N LEU A 12 9.64 8.72 -21.78
CA LEU A 12 11.05 9.03 -22.03
C LEU A 12 11.97 8.20 -21.13
N GLN A 13 11.57 7.97 -19.88
CA GLN A 13 12.31 7.11 -18.92
C GLN A 13 12.29 5.65 -19.36
N ASP A 14 11.15 5.16 -19.83
CA ASP A 14 11.03 3.80 -20.35
C ASP A 14 11.91 3.59 -21.59
N LEU A 15 11.89 4.53 -22.54
CA LEU A 15 12.81 4.56 -23.69
C LEU A 15 14.28 4.62 -23.26
N THR A 16 14.61 5.38 -22.24
CA THR A 16 15.98 5.50 -21.70
C THR A 16 16.45 4.18 -21.12
N SER A 17 15.56 3.45 -20.44
CA SER A 17 15.83 2.12 -19.89
C SER A 17 16.02 1.07 -21.00
N GLN A 18 15.12 1.05 -22.00
CA GLN A 18 15.18 0.12 -23.13
C GLN A 18 16.41 0.33 -24.03
N LEU A 19 16.88 1.56 -24.14
CA LEU A 19 18.06 1.92 -24.93
C LEU A 19 19.38 1.78 -24.15
N GLY A 20 19.33 1.41 -22.86
CA GLY A 20 20.51 1.38 -22.01
C GLY A 20 21.18 2.76 -21.81
N ALA A 21 20.44 3.84 -22.09
CA ALA A 21 20.92 5.22 -22.02
C ALA A 21 20.81 5.81 -20.61
N GLY A 22 20.21 5.06 -19.65
CA GLY A 22 20.09 5.46 -18.24
C GLY A 22 21.40 5.24 -17.49
N GLY A 23 21.80 6.22 -16.66
CA GLY A 23 22.79 5.99 -15.62
C GLY A 23 22.31 4.93 -14.63
N GLN A 24 23.22 4.32 -13.88
CA GLN A 24 22.90 3.30 -12.87
C GLN A 24 21.95 3.88 -11.79
N GLY A 25 20.66 3.70 -12.01
CA GLY A 25 19.60 4.07 -11.07
C GLY A 25 18.26 3.66 -11.66
N SER A 26 17.64 2.60 -11.16
CA SER A 26 16.25 2.31 -11.46
C SER A 26 15.43 3.49 -10.95
N VAL A 27 14.70 4.17 -11.83
CA VAL A 27 13.75 5.20 -11.41
C VAL A 27 12.60 4.45 -10.73
N ASN A 28 12.55 4.54 -9.41
CA ASN A 28 11.42 4.02 -8.66
C ASN A 28 10.23 4.97 -8.90
N ILE A 29 9.27 4.56 -9.69
CA ILE A 29 8.00 5.27 -9.85
C ILE A 29 7.26 5.13 -8.53
N ILE A 30 7.18 6.23 -7.79
CA ILE A 30 6.44 6.31 -6.53
C ILE A 30 4.97 6.54 -6.88
N MET A 31 4.10 5.60 -6.48
CA MET A 31 2.67 5.86 -6.57
C MET A 31 2.23 6.77 -5.41
N PRO A 32 1.43 7.82 -5.70
CA PRO A 32 0.76 8.58 -4.67
C PRO A 32 -0.03 7.70 -3.71
N GLU A 33 -0.08 8.08 -2.42
CA GLU A 33 -0.77 7.29 -1.41
C GLU A 33 -2.14 7.87 -1.06
N LEU A 34 -3.17 7.03 -1.03
CA LEU A 34 -4.46 7.37 -0.43
C LEU A 34 -4.41 7.06 1.06
N LYS A 35 -4.62 8.07 1.89
CA LYS A 35 -4.47 8.00 3.36
C LYS A 35 -5.72 8.49 4.09
N ILE A 36 -5.84 8.07 5.35
CA ILE A 36 -6.81 8.61 6.31
C ILE A 36 -6.14 9.72 7.11
N ASN A 37 -6.83 10.82 7.34
CA ASN A 37 -6.37 11.87 8.23
C ASN A 37 -6.62 11.49 9.69
N TYR A 38 -5.56 11.43 10.47
CA TYR A 38 -5.59 11.19 11.92
C TYR A 38 -5.24 12.44 12.72
N ASP A 39 -4.81 13.53 12.06
CA ASP A 39 -4.45 14.78 12.71
C ASP A 39 -5.68 15.62 13.02
N ASP A 40 -5.74 16.12 14.25
CA ASP A 40 -6.82 16.99 14.77
C ASP A 40 -6.44 18.46 14.69
N ASP A 41 -5.68 18.84 13.66
CA ASP A 41 -5.27 20.22 13.43
C ASP A 41 -6.47 21.10 13.03
N GLU A 42 -6.40 22.39 13.36
CA GLU A 42 -7.47 23.34 13.09
C GLU A 42 -7.88 23.36 11.62
N GLY A 43 -9.14 23.04 11.36
CA GLY A 43 -9.73 23.02 10.01
C GLY A 43 -9.74 21.68 9.31
N LEU A 44 -9.11 20.63 9.88
CA LEU A 44 -9.10 19.28 9.33
C LEU A 44 -10.20 18.42 9.97
N THR A 45 -10.88 17.63 9.15
CA THR A 45 -11.86 16.65 9.65
C THR A 45 -11.16 15.32 9.88
N LEU A 46 -11.07 14.90 11.15
CA LEU A 46 -10.60 13.56 11.51
C LEU A 46 -11.33 12.47 10.71
N GLY A 47 -10.58 11.52 10.20
CA GLY A 47 -11.11 10.42 9.40
C GLY A 47 -11.45 10.81 7.96
N SER A 48 -11.15 12.02 7.51
CA SER A 48 -11.22 12.35 6.08
C SER A 48 -10.12 11.60 5.29
N ILE A 49 -10.34 11.46 4.00
CA ILE A 49 -9.44 10.78 3.09
C ILE A 49 -8.75 11.82 2.22
N PHE A 50 -7.46 11.63 1.94
CA PHE A 50 -6.68 12.51 1.07
C PHE A 50 -5.65 11.71 0.28
N VAL A 51 -5.13 12.30 -0.81
CA VAL A 51 -4.00 11.76 -1.57
C VAL A 51 -2.73 12.51 -1.16
N LYS A 52 -1.70 11.76 -0.77
CA LYS A 52 -0.35 12.24 -0.60
C LYS A 52 0.42 11.98 -1.89
N GLU A 53 0.63 13.02 -2.69
CA GLU A 53 1.28 12.90 -4.01
C GLU A 53 2.81 12.77 -3.87
N ASP A 54 3.39 13.48 -2.92
CA ASP A 54 4.83 13.53 -2.63
C ASP A 54 5.06 13.51 -1.12
N LYS A 55 6.22 13.03 -0.68
CA LYS A 55 6.61 13.03 0.74
C LYS A 55 6.71 14.44 1.35
N ASN A 56 7.02 15.44 0.53
CA ASN A 56 7.15 16.83 0.95
C ASN A 56 5.85 17.64 0.78
N ASP A 57 4.79 17.01 0.26
CA ASP A 57 3.50 17.65 0.07
C ASP A 57 2.86 17.96 1.43
N THR A 58 2.47 19.20 1.64
CA THR A 58 1.78 19.70 2.83
C THR A 58 0.42 20.29 2.52
N ASN A 59 0.04 20.40 1.24
CA ASN A 59 -1.24 20.93 0.79
C ASN A 59 -2.18 19.82 0.33
N PHE A 60 -2.82 19.16 1.29
CA PHE A 60 -3.69 18.04 1.00
C PHE A 60 -5.14 18.47 0.76
N PHE A 61 -5.82 17.77 -0.13
CA PHE A 61 -7.24 17.93 -0.45
C PHE A 61 -8.05 16.80 0.12
N TYR A 62 -8.91 17.11 1.06
CA TYR A 62 -9.63 16.16 1.91
C TYR A 62 -11.05 15.91 1.40
N THR A 63 -11.52 14.67 1.54
CA THR A 63 -12.90 14.26 1.27
C THR A 63 -13.36 13.23 2.28
N LYS A 64 -14.67 12.98 2.35
CA LYS A 64 -15.24 11.90 3.18
C LYS A 64 -15.42 10.60 2.42
N THR A 65 -15.48 10.68 1.10
CA THR A 65 -15.78 9.52 0.25
C THR A 65 -14.96 9.62 -1.03
N VAL A 66 -14.41 8.50 -1.46
CA VAL A 66 -13.75 8.38 -2.77
C VAL A 66 -14.34 7.22 -3.53
N THR A 67 -14.42 7.34 -4.86
CA THR A 67 -14.68 6.21 -5.75
C THR A 67 -13.34 5.61 -6.13
N PHE A 68 -13.14 4.32 -5.87
CA PHE A 68 -11.90 3.60 -6.12
C PHE A 68 -12.15 2.44 -7.09
N ARG A 69 -11.34 2.33 -8.13
CA ARG A 69 -11.29 1.20 -9.05
C ARG A 69 -10.07 0.35 -8.73
N PRO A 70 -10.20 -0.75 -7.98
CA PRO A 70 -9.07 -1.57 -7.58
C PRO A 70 -8.50 -2.34 -8.78
N ILE A 71 -7.17 -2.34 -8.92
CA ILE A 71 -6.47 -3.03 -10.00
C ILE A 71 -5.65 -4.20 -9.46
N SER A 72 -4.92 -4.00 -8.35
CA SER A 72 -4.14 -5.07 -7.75
C SER A 72 -4.30 -5.11 -6.23
N GLN A 73 -4.15 -6.31 -5.68
CA GLN A 73 -4.01 -6.56 -4.25
C GLN A 73 -2.79 -7.44 -4.04
N MET A 74 -1.86 -6.96 -3.24
CA MET A 74 -0.63 -7.67 -2.90
C MET A 74 -0.40 -7.66 -1.40
N HIS A 75 0.44 -8.56 -0.91
CA HIS A 75 0.89 -8.62 0.48
C HIS A 75 2.39 -8.44 0.56
N GLN A 76 2.87 -7.80 1.61
CA GLN A 76 4.28 -7.62 1.89
C GLN A 76 4.54 -7.79 3.38
N TYR A 77 5.60 -8.50 3.74
CA TYR A 77 6.11 -8.53 5.10
C TYR A 77 7.19 -7.48 5.25
N SER A 78 7.21 -6.81 6.40
CA SER A 78 8.23 -5.81 6.71
C SER A 78 8.55 -5.79 8.21
N ILE A 79 9.79 -5.37 8.51
CA ILE A 79 10.24 -5.04 9.86
C ILE A 79 10.60 -3.56 9.86
N TYR A 80 9.99 -2.80 10.73
CA TYR A 80 10.32 -1.41 10.99
C TYR A 80 11.14 -1.28 12.26
N SER A 81 12.21 -0.51 12.21
CA SER A 81 13.04 -0.17 13.36
C SER A 81 12.70 1.23 13.84
N ALA A 82 12.00 1.33 14.97
CA ALA A 82 11.71 2.63 15.59
C ALA A 82 12.98 3.40 15.97
N THR A 83 14.07 2.67 16.31
CA THR A 83 15.36 3.28 16.69
C THR A 83 16.04 3.94 15.48
N GLU A 84 15.94 3.32 14.31
CA GLU A 84 16.57 3.80 13.07
C GLU A 84 15.60 4.62 12.22
N ASN A 85 14.33 4.67 12.62
CA ASN A 85 13.21 5.30 11.90
C ASN A 85 13.13 4.85 10.44
N LYS A 86 13.31 3.54 10.18
CA LYS A 86 13.30 2.98 8.83
C LYS A 86 12.88 1.52 8.77
N VAL A 87 12.45 1.08 7.59
CA VAL A 87 12.24 -0.34 7.29
C VAL A 87 13.59 -1.03 7.15
N THR A 88 13.87 -2.03 8.00
CA THR A 88 15.13 -2.78 8.04
C THR A 88 15.08 -4.10 7.29
N CYS A 89 13.89 -4.57 6.97
CA CYS A 89 13.66 -5.77 6.15
C CYS A 89 12.31 -5.67 5.47
N LYS A 90 12.23 -6.04 4.21
CA LYS A 90 10.97 -6.20 3.50
C LYS A 90 11.00 -7.42 2.58
N SER A 91 9.85 -8.08 2.43
CA SER A 91 9.70 -9.17 1.49
C SER A 91 9.29 -8.67 0.11
N ARG A 92 9.33 -9.59 -0.86
CA ARG A 92 8.60 -9.42 -2.12
C ARG A 92 7.13 -9.12 -1.86
N LEU A 93 6.51 -8.42 -2.81
CA LEU A 93 5.08 -8.35 -2.97
C LEU A 93 4.57 -9.70 -3.50
N ILE A 94 3.64 -10.32 -2.80
CA ILE A 94 3.05 -11.62 -3.16
C ILE A 94 1.53 -11.48 -3.28
N SER A 95 0.94 -12.13 -4.27
CA SER A 95 -0.51 -12.21 -4.45
C SER A 95 -1.12 -13.40 -3.69
N ASP A 96 -0.36 -14.48 -3.57
CA ASP A 96 -0.74 -15.71 -2.88
C ASP A 96 0.12 -15.89 -1.62
N PHE A 97 -0.52 -16.14 -0.47
CA PHE A 97 0.18 -16.45 0.78
C PHE A 97 1.00 -17.74 0.76
N PHE A 98 0.76 -18.63 -0.19
CA PHE A 98 1.56 -19.85 -0.39
C PHE A 98 2.85 -19.60 -1.17
N GLU A 99 2.97 -18.44 -1.82
CA GLU A 99 4.20 -18.04 -2.50
C GLU A 99 5.34 -17.82 -1.50
N GLU A 100 6.56 -18.16 -1.90
CA GLU A 100 7.75 -17.84 -1.11
C GLU A 100 7.97 -16.32 -1.11
N ALA A 101 7.84 -15.72 0.05
CA ALA A 101 8.08 -14.30 0.24
C ALA A 101 9.54 -14.05 0.61
N LYS A 102 10.47 -14.20 -0.38
CA LYS A 102 11.89 -13.84 -0.23
C LYS A 102 12.00 -12.41 0.30
N ASP A 103 13.00 -12.14 1.12
CA ASP A 103 13.18 -10.82 1.74
C ASP A 103 14.61 -10.28 1.56
N THR A 104 14.79 -9.00 1.89
CA THR A 104 16.07 -8.29 1.71
C THR A 104 17.20 -8.76 2.63
N LYS A 105 16.93 -9.66 3.57
CA LYS A 105 17.94 -10.25 4.48
C LYS A 105 18.31 -11.69 4.12
N GLY A 106 17.86 -12.20 2.99
CA GLY A 106 18.15 -13.57 2.56
C GLY A 106 17.34 -14.63 3.31
N THR A 107 16.20 -14.23 3.93
CA THR A 107 15.27 -15.14 4.60
C THR A 107 13.90 -15.11 3.90
N LEU A 108 12.91 -15.75 4.48
CA LEU A 108 11.54 -15.75 3.99
C LEU A 108 10.63 -15.01 4.96
N ARG A 109 9.73 -14.16 4.46
CA ARG A 109 8.75 -13.41 5.25
C ARG A 109 9.37 -12.60 6.40
N CYS A 110 10.56 -12.06 6.22
CA CYS A 110 11.35 -11.37 7.24
C CYS A 110 11.62 -12.24 8.50
N GLY A 111 11.64 -13.56 8.35
CA GLY A 111 11.78 -14.52 9.44
C GLY A 111 10.46 -14.88 10.14
N LYS A 112 9.30 -14.38 9.69
CA LYS A 112 8.01 -14.70 10.29
C LYS A 112 7.57 -16.11 9.93
N PRO A 113 7.23 -16.96 10.91
CA PRO A 113 6.68 -18.28 10.65
C PRO A 113 5.37 -18.23 9.87
N THR A 114 5.02 -19.34 9.24
CA THR A 114 3.71 -19.48 8.59
C THR A 114 2.56 -19.38 9.59
N SER A 115 1.36 -19.09 9.11
CA SER A 115 0.18 -19.05 9.98
C SER A 115 -0.11 -20.37 10.69
N LYS A 116 0.33 -21.50 10.12
CA LYS A 116 0.21 -22.82 10.76
C LYS A 116 1.18 -22.93 11.92
N GLU A 117 2.47 -22.67 11.69
CA GLU A 117 3.51 -22.69 12.71
C GLU A 117 3.21 -21.71 13.85
N MET A 118 2.74 -20.49 13.52
CA MET A 118 2.34 -19.49 14.52
C MET A 118 1.20 -19.96 15.41
N ARG A 119 0.24 -20.74 14.91
CA ARG A 119 -0.86 -21.30 15.73
C ARG A 119 -0.37 -22.37 16.69
N GLU A 120 0.62 -23.17 16.28
CA GLU A 120 1.19 -24.25 17.07
C GLU A 120 2.21 -23.75 18.12
N MET A 121 2.68 -22.50 18.01
CA MET A 121 3.65 -21.90 18.93
C MET A 121 3.01 -21.43 20.23
N PRO A 122 3.72 -21.53 21.36
CA PRO A 122 3.38 -20.85 22.61
C PRO A 122 3.29 -19.32 22.45
N GLU A 123 2.47 -18.67 23.26
CA GLU A 123 2.20 -17.23 23.13
C GLU A 123 3.45 -16.36 23.32
N ASP A 124 4.31 -16.72 24.27
CA ASP A 124 5.57 -16.03 24.54
C ASP A 124 6.53 -16.07 23.35
N GLN A 125 6.53 -17.16 22.58
CA GLN A 125 7.32 -17.28 21.36
C GLN A 125 6.72 -16.45 20.23
N ARG A 126 5.38 -16.40 20.10
CA ARG A 126 4.70 -15.59 19.09
C ARG A 126 5.00 -14.09 19.21
N LYS A 127 5.18 -13.60 20.44
CA LYS A 127 5.53 -12.19 20.70
C LYS A 127 6.84 -11.75 20.04
N LYS A 128 7.80 -12.67 19.83
CA LYS A 128 9.07 -12.35 19.14
C LYS A 128 8.89 -11.92 17.68
N PHE A 129 7.75 -12.24 17.09
CA PHE A 129 7.43 -11.91 15.71
C PHE A 129 6.43 -10.74 15.58
N SER A 130 6.16 -10.03 16.70
CA SER A 130 5.21 -8.90 16.74
C SER A 130 5.62 -7.75 15.83
N ASP A 131 6.95 -7.54 15.69
CA ASP A 131 7.52 -6.45 14.87
C ASP A 131 7.50 -6.74 13.38
N ILE A 132 7.21 -8.01 12.99
CA ILE A 132 7.07 -8.38 11.59
C ILE A 132 5.63 -8.16 11.17
N LYS A 133 5.38 -7.08 10.46
CA LYS A 133 4.05 -6.69 9.97
C LYS A 133 3.76 -7.35 8.63
N ASN A 134 2.52 -7.74 8.43
CA ASN A 134 1.99 -8.07 7.11
C ASN A 134 1.12 -6.90 6.67
N GLN A 135 1.53 -6.23 5.62
CA GLN A 135 0.83 -5.13 5.00
C GLN A 135 0.12 -5.63 3.76
N ARG A 136 -1.15 -5.26 3.59
CA ARG A 136 -1.87 -5.42 2.33
C ARG A 136 -1.74 -4.12 1.55
N GLN A 137 -1.43 -4.22 0.29
CA GLN A 137 -1.30 -3.09 -0.62
C GLN A 137 -2.35 -3.21 -1.73
N LEU A 138 -3.21 -2.20 -1.84
CA LEU A 138 -4.15 -2.06 -2.93
C LEU A 138 -3.63 -0.98 -3.88
N ARG A 139 -3.55 -1.28 -5.17
CA ARG A 139 -3.23 -0.30 -6.20
C ARG A 139 -4.43 -0.17 -7.13
N GLY A 140 -4.74 1.05 -7.54
CA GLY A 140 -5.89 1.31 -8.41
C GLY A 140 -6.03 2.78 -8.75
N LEU A 141 -7.20 3.12 -9.27
CA LEU A 141 -7.55 4.47 -9.68
C LEU A 141 -8.56 5.07 -8.71
N VAL A 142 -8.34 6.32 -8.29
CA VAL A 142 -9.26 7.03 -7.40
C VAL A 142 -9.86 8.24 -8.11
N SER A 143 -11.15 8.50 -7.84
CA SER A 143 -11.85 9.70 -8.31
C SER A 143 -12.60 10.35 -7.16
N PHE A 144 -12.33 11.65 -6.94
CA PHE A 144 -13.05 12.48 -5.96
C PHE A 144 -12.72 13.96 -6.17
N THR A 145 -13.53 14.84 -5.59
CA THR A 145 -13.19 16.25 -5.41
C THR A 145 -12.97 16.50 -3.92
N GLY A 146 -11.79 17.01 -3.59
CA GLY A 146 -11.40 17.34 -2.23
C GLY A 146 -11.26 18.85 -2.02
N LYS A 147 -11.23 19.28 -0.76
CA LYS A 147 -10.98 20.67 -0.35
C LYS A 147 -9.79 20.70 0.61
N ASN A 148 -8.91 21.69 0.43
CA ASN A 148 -7.84 21.97 1.39
C ASN A 148 -8.31 22.84 2.54
N VAL A 149 -7.44 23.13 3.49
CA VAL A 149 -7.73 23.98 4.65
C VAL A 149 -8.04 25.45 4.27
N GLN A 150 -7.61 25.91 3.10
CA GLN A 150 -7.90 27.24 2.56
C GLN A 150 -9.23 27.30 1.83
N GLY A 151 -9.92 26.16 1.65
CA GLY A 151 -11.18 26.05 0.94
C GLY A 151 -11.04 25.91 -0.59
N GLU A 152 -9.83 25.75 -1.09
CA GLU A 152 -9.58 25.47 -2.50
C GLU A 152 -10.01 24.04 -2.84
N GLU A 153 -10.48 23.84 -4.06
CA GLU A 153 -10.92 22.53 -4.54
C GLU A 153 -9.93 21.95 -5.55
N LYS A 154 -9.69 20.65 -5.46
CA LYS A 154 -8.97 19.85 -6.46
C LYS A 154 -9.75 18.60 -6.79
N THR A 155 -9.90 18.32 -8.07
CA THR A 155 -10.53 17.10 -8.55
C THR A 155 -9.44 16.12 -9.01
N TYR A 156 -9.54 14.91 -8.49
CA TYR A 156 -8.78 13.75 -8.95
C TYR A 156 -9.73 12.90 -9.81
N GLU A 157 -9.33 12.55 -11.01
CA GLU A 157 -10.13 11.73 -11.92
C GLU A 157 -9.27 10.57 -12.43
N ASN A 158 -9.69 9.34 -12.12
CA ASN A 158 -8.95 8.11 -12.44
C ASN A 158 -7.46 8.23 -12.10
N TYR A 159 -7.16 8.81 -10.93
CA TYR A 159 -5.81 9.10 -10.49
C TYR A 159 -5.18 7.85 -9.85
N PRO A 160 -3.98 7.40 -10.31
CA PRO A 160 -3.35 6.20 -9.78
C PRO A 160 -2.91 6.40 -8.34
N VAL A 161 -3.30 5.48 -7.44
CA VAL A 161 -2.93 5.53 -6.04
C VAL A 161 -2.60 4.15 -5.47
N LEU A 162 -1.80 4.17 -4.41
CA LEU A 162 -1.52 3.06 -3.52
C LEU A 162 -2.26 3.28 -2.19
N ILE A 163 -2.96 2.25 -1.70
CA ILE A 163 -3.51 2.20 -0.34
C ILE A 163 -2.75 1.13 0.43
N ARG A 164 -2.08 1.53 1.52
CA ARG A 164 -1.44 0.57 2.43
C ARG A 164 -2.35 0.29 3.60
N LEU A 165 -2.76 -0.97 3.73
CA LEU A 165 -3.62 -1.43 4.81
C LEU A 165 -2.78 -2.10 5.88
N ASN A 166 -2.68 -1.43 7.02
CA ASN A 166 -1.94 -1.90 8.19
C ASN A 166 -2.90 -2.17 9.36
N GLY A 167 -2.48 -2.96 10.33
CA GLY A 167 -3.21 -3.18 11.57
C GLY A 167 -4.70 -3.43 11.37
N GLN A 168 -5.54 -2.58 11.95
CA GLN A 168 -7.01 -2.69 11.91
C GLN A 168 -7.61 -2.42 10.51
N ASN A 169 -6.91 -1.71 9.64
CA ASN A 169 -7.31 -1.54 8.24
C ASN A 169 -7.08 -2.82 7.42
N ASN A 170 -6.10 -3.64 7.82
CA ASN A 170 -5.82 -4.91 7.14
C ASN A 170 -6.65 -6.05 7.71
N TYR A 171 -6.73 -6.18 9.05
CA TYR A 171 -7.46 -7.24 9.72
C TYR A 171 -8.28 -6.71 10.89
N GLN A 172 -9.52 -7.17 10.98
CA GLN A 172 -10.44 -6.87 12.07
C GLN A 172 -10.85 -8.17 12.79
N VAL A 173 -11.26 -8.02 14.03
CA VAL A 173 -11.76 -9.13 14.86
C VAL A 173 -13.27 -8.98 15.01
N ASP A 174 -14.01 -9.95 14.52
CA ASP A 174 -15.41 -10.15 14.88
C ASP A 174 -15.47 -10.96 16.18
N LYS A 175 -15.67 -10.25 17.30
CA LYS A 175 -15.73 -10.88 18.62
C LYS A 175 -16.93 -11.81 18.79
N ALA A 176 -18.03 -11.55 18.09
CA ALA A 176 -19.24 -12.38 18.19
C ALA A 176 -19.06 -13.71 17.47
N ALA A 177 -18.32 -13.72 16.37
CA ALA A 177 -18.03 -14.92 15.59
C ALA A 177 -16.66 -15.55 15.93
N ASP A 178 -15.90 -14.97 16.86
CA ASP A 178 -14.51 -15.33 17.18
C ASP A 178 -13.63 -15.49 15.93
N LYS A 179 -13.72 -14.51 15.04
CA LYS A 179 -13.14 -14.61 13.71
C LYS A 179 -12.34 -13.35 13.35
N ILE A 180 -11.13 -13.58 12.82
CA ILE A 180 -10.34 -12.52 12.18
C ILE A 180 -10.70 -12.47 10.70
N PHE A 181 -10.93 -11.28 10.18
CA PHE A 181 -11.25 -11.06 8.77
C PHE A 181 -10.56 -9.82 8.21
N ALA A 182 -10.39 -9.79 6.89
CA ALA A 182 -9.91 -8.63 6.17
C ALA A 182 -11.10 -7.86 5.56
N PRO A 183 -11.34 -6.59 5.94
CA PRO A 183 -12.51 -5.84 5.47
C PRO A 183 -12.61 -5.77 3.95
N PHE A 184 -11.55 -5.36 3.26
CA PHE A 184 -11.55 -5.30 1.80
C PHE A 184 -11.89 -6.64 1.14
N GLU A 185 -11.31 -7.72 1.65
CA GLU A 185 -11.58 -9.06 1.12
C GLU A 185 -13.04 -9.49 1.33
N GLN A 186 -13.61 -9.22 2.50
CA GLN A 186 -14.99 -9.61 2.80
C GLN A 186 -16.03 -8.69 2.18
N GLN A 187 -15.79 -7.38 2.22
CA GLN A 187 -16.76 -6.40 1.75
C GLN A 187 -16.76 -6.28 0.23
N TYR A 188 -15.61 -6.49 -0.41
CA TYR A 188 -15.43 -6.34 -1.85
C TYR A 188 -14.99 -7.63 -2.56
N LEU A 189 -13.76 -8.09 -2.34
CA LEU A 189 -13.11 -9.07 -3.21
C LEU A 189 -13.89 -10.40 -3.34
N LYS A 190 -14.41 -10.94 -2.22
CA LYS A 190 -15.22 -12.18 -2.22
C LYS A 190 -16.60 -12.03 -2.87
N LYS A 191 -17.04 -10.80 -3.10
CA LYS A 191 -18.35 -10.51 -3.71
C LYS A 191 -18.24 -10.17 -5.18
N VAL A 192 -17.02 -10.04 -5.74
CA VAL A 192 -16.81 -9.83 -7.18
C VAL A 192 -17.52 -10.96 -7.95
N PRO A 193 -18.37 -10.63 -8.94
CA PRO A 193 -19.10 -11.63 -9.72
C PRO A 193 -18.16 -12.63 -10.40
N ARG A 194 -18.58 -13.89 -10.43
CA ARG A 194 -17.79 -14.96 -11.08
C ARG A 194 -17.51 -14.65 -12.54
N GLY A 195 -16.28 -14.86 -12.97
CA GLY A 195 -15.84 -14.58 -14.34
C GLY A 195 -15.47 -13.10 -14.58
N SER A 196 -15.59 -12.27 -13.56
CA SER A 196 -15.14 -10.86 -13.61
C SER A 196 -13.86 -10.67 -12.80
N SER A 197 -13.13 -9.62 -13.12
CA SER A 197 -11.96 -9.17 -12.36
C SER A 197 -12.34 -8.03 -11.42
N MET A 198 -11.52 -7.77 -10.38
CA MET A 198 -11.78 -6.68 -9.46
C MET A 198 -11.82 -5.31 -10.17
N TRP A 199 -11.04 -5.11 -11.22
CA TRP A 199 -11.04 -3.85 -11.98
C TRP A 199 -12.28 -3.61 -12.84
N ASN A 200 -13.21 -4.57 -12.92
CA ASN A 200 -14.47 -4.38 -13.61
C ASN A 200 -15.52 -3.60 -12.81
N PHE A 201 -15.23 -3.25 -11.56
CA PHE A 201 -16.19 -2.59 -10.68
C PHE A 201 -15.53 -1.53 -9.82
N ASN A 202 -16.26 -0.45 -9.57
CA ASN A 202 -15.88 0.54 -8.59
C ASN A 202 -16.28 0.09 -7.17
N VAL A 203 -15.60 0.66 -6.19
CA VAL A 203 -15.96 0.60 -4.77
C VAL A 203 -15.91 2.00 -4.18
N ASN A 204 -16.95 2.41 -3.49
CA ASN A 204 -16.93 3.62 -2.69
C ASN A 204 -16.23 3.32 -1.37
N ILE A 205 -15.21 4.12 -1.08
CA ILE A 205 -14.45 4.02 0.16
C ILE A 205 -14.83 5.21 1.03
N THR A 206 -15.23 4.90 2.26
CA THR A 206 -15.45 5.85 3.34
C THR A 206 -14.62 5.47 4.54
N THR A 207 -14.70 6.21 5.64
CA THR A 207 -14.07 5.84 6.90
C THR A 207 -15.10 5.71 8.01
N GLU A 208 -14.89 4.75 8.89
CA GLU A 208 -15.69 4.55 10.11
C GLU A 208 -14.81 4.77 11.33
N LYS A 209 -15.34 5.56 12.30
CA LYS A 209 -14.71 5.75 13.60
C LYS A 209 -14.95 4.56 14.49
N ARG A 210 -13.89 3.94 14.98
CA ARG A 210 -13.92 2.78 15.88
C ARG A 210 -13.19 3.06 17.17
N LYS A 211 -13.29 2.16 18.15
CA LYS A 211 -12.53 2.20 19.39
C LYS A 211 -11.77 0.90 19.58
N ASN A 212 -10.49 0.99 19.95
CA ASN A 212 -9.69 -0.17 20.32
C ASN A 212 -10.01 -0.65 21.75
N ALA A 213 -9.31 -1.70 22.19
CA ALA A 213 -9.47 -2.26 23.53
C ALA A 213 -9.14 -1.24 24.64
N LEU A 214 -8.26 -0.29 24.40
CA LEU A 214 -7.88 0.80 25.30
C LEU A 214 -8.82 2.01 25.21
N LYS A 215 -9.98 1.89 24.49
CA LYS A 215 -10.95 2.95 24.25
C LYS A 215 -10.42 4.15 23.44
N LYS A 216 -9.23 4.07 22.88
CA LYS A 216 -8.72 5.08 21.93
C LYS A 216 -9.49 4.99 20.62
N SER A 217 -9.86 6.15 20.05
CA SER A 217 -10.53 6.20 18.76
C SER A 217 -9.54 6.08 17.62
N TYR A 218 -9.93 5.35 16.58
CA TYR A 218 -9.20 5.23 15.32
C TYR A 218 -10.20 5.16 14.15
N PHE A 219 -9.73 5.31 12.93
CA PHE A 219 -10.56 5.22 11.73
C PHE A 219 -10.14 4.03 10.89
N THR A 220 -11.12 3.35 10.29
CA THR A 220 -10.91 2.26 9.34
C THR A 220 -11.61 2.55 8.05
N TYR A 221 -11.05 2.04 6.93
CA TYR A 221 -11.74 2.06 5.65
C TYR A 221 -12.95 1.13 5.66
N GLU A 222 -14.05 1.61 5.08
CA GLU A 222 -15.25 0.84 4.77
C GLU A 222 -15.46 0.84 3.25
N TYR A 223 -15.90 -0.30 2.73
CA TYR A 223 -15.96 -0.56 1.29
C TYR A 223 -17.38 -0.87 0.87
N GLU A 224 -17.97 -0.03 0.04
CA GLU A 224 -19.29 -0.24 -0.57
C GLU A 224 -19.14 -0.47 -2.07
N PRO A 225 -19.21 -1.75 -2.54
CA PRO A 225 -19.00 -2.07 -3.95
C PRO A 225 -20.19 -1.69 -4.83
N ASP A 226 -19.92 -1.20 -6.02
CA ASP A 226 -20.90 -1.02 -7.09
C ASP A 226 -20.81 -2.19 -8.10
N PHE A 227 -21.44 -3.30 -7.79
CA PHE A 227 -21.51 -4.46 -8.71
C PHE A 227 -22.62 -4.38 -9.75
N LYS A 228 -23.43 -3.31 -9.76
CA LYS A 228 -24.49 -3.10 -10.75
C LYS A 228 -23.93 -2.56 -12.06
N ASN A 229 -22.87 -1.77 -11.97
CA ASN A 229 -22.27 -1.07 -13.08
C ASN A 229 -20.92 -1.69 -13.44
N GLN A 230 -20.94 -2.69 -14.33
CA GLN A 230 -19.71 -3.28 -14.84
C GLN A 230 -19.01 -2.30 -15.78
N LEU A 231 -17.75 -2.02 -15.50
CA LEU A 231 -16.91 -1.11 -16.28
C LEU A 231 -16.18 -1.86 -17.38
N PRO A 232 -16.09 -1.27 -18.60
CA PRO A 232 -15.36 -1.87 -19.69
C PRO A 232 -13.84 -1.86 -19.44
N MET A 233 -13.14 -2.71 -20.19
CA MET A 233 -11.69 -2.65 -20.35
C MET A 233 -11.39 -1.64 -21.46
N GLU A 234 -11.01 -0.43 -21.07
CA GLU A 234 -10.57 0.61 -22.00
C GLU A 234 -9.05 0.57 -22.13
N LYS A 235 -8.52 1.19 -23.19
CA LYS A 235 -7.07 1.22 -23.43
C LYS A 235 -6.32 1.87 -22.27
N ASP A 236 -6.79 2.99 -21.78
CA ASP A 236 -6.14 3.73 -20.67
C ASP A 236 -6.09 2.89 -19.38
N LEU A 237 -7.14 2.09 -19.12
CA LEU A 237 -7.11 1.15 -18.01
C LEU A 237 -6.06 0.05 -18.24
N TYR A 238 -5.99 -0.49 -19.45
CA TYR A 238 -4.99 -1.51 -19.79
C TYR A 238 -3.56 -0.96 -19.58
N ASP A 239 -3.29 0.23 -20.08
CA ASP A 239 -2.00 0.90 -19.92
C ASP A 239 -1.68 1.14 -18.43
N THR A 240 -2.68 1.54 -17.63
CA THR A 240 -2.52 1.67 -16.17
C THR A 240 -2.23 0.33 -15.49
N ILE A 241 -2.91 -0.75 -15.88
CA ILE A 241 -2.64 -2.11 -15.36
C ILE A 241 -1.19 -2.51 -15.65
N MET A 242 -0.72 -2.25 -16.88
CA MET A 242 0.66 -2.56 -17.27
C MET A 242 1.67 -1.74 -16.46
N MET A 243 1.43 -0.44 -16.27
CA MET A 243 2.26 0.42 -15.42
C MET A 243 2.33 -0.11 -13.97
N ILE A 244 1.19 -0.46 -13.39
CA ILE A 244 1.15 -1.01 -12.02
C ILE A 244 1.93 -2.34 -11.94
N LYS A 245 1.81 -3.19 -12.95
CA LYS A 245 2.56 -4.44 -13.04
C LYS A 245 4.07 -4.17 -13.06
N GLU A 246 4.52 -3.23 -13.85
CA GLU A 246 5.95 -2.86 -13.93
C GLU A 246 6.49 -2.33 -12.59
N ILE A 247 5.70 -1.52 -11.87
CA ILE A 247 6.06 -1.06 -10.52
C ILE A 247 6.23 -2.26 -9.58
N ILE A 248 5.28 -3.20 -9.57
CA ILE A 248 5.34 -4.41 -8.74
C ILE A 248 6.56 -5.27 -9.11
N ASP A 249 6.80 -5.48 -10.39
CA ASP A 249 7.94 -6.26 -10.88
C ASP A 249 9.27 -5.58 -10.49
N GLY A 250 9.35 -4.26 -10.60
CA GLY A 250 10.51 -3.47 -10.19
C GLY A 250 10.82 -3.62 -8.70
N GLU A 251 9.80 -3.49 -7.84
CA GLU A 251 9.93 -3.71 -6.40
C GLU A 251 10.39 -5.15 -6.08
N ASN A 252 9.80 -6.13 -6.76
CA ASN A 252 10.15 -7.54 -6.56
C ASN A 252 11.56 -7.88 -7.04
N ASN A 253 11.97 -7.36 -8.18
CA ASN A 253 13.32 -7.54 -8.72
C ASN A 253 14.39 -6.96 -7.78
N TYR A 254 14.10 -5.80 -7.19
CA TYR A 254 14.98 -5.23 -6.18
C TYR A 254 15.12 -6.14 -4.95
N VAL A 255 14.01 -6.64 -4.39
CA VAL A 255 14.06 -7.56 -3.25
C VAL A 255 14.80 -8.84 -3.59
N ASP A 256 14.58 -9.42 -4.77
CA ASP A 256 15.29 -10.61 -5.23
C ASP A 256 16.79 -10.35 -5.34
N GLY A 257 17.20 -9.20 -5.88
CA GLY A 257 18.60 -8.80 -5.94
C GLY A 257 19.26 -8.74 -4.55
N GLN A 258 18.57 -8.12 -3.58
CA GLN A 258 19.06 -8.06 -2.19
C GLN A 258 19.08 -9.44 -1.52
N TYR A 259 18.06 -10.27 -1.74
CA TYR A 259 18.03 -11.64 -1.25
C TYR A 259 19.26 -12.43 -1.64
N TYR A 260 19.62 -12.42 -2.92
CA TYR A 260 20.77 -13.16 -3.41
C TYR A 260 22.12 -12.57 -2.95
N LYS A 261 22.22 -11.25 -2.77
CA LYS A 261 23.40 -10.62 -2.15
C LYS A 261 23.58 -11.08 -0.72
N ALA A 262 22.51 -11.04 0.08
CA ALA A 262 22.52 -11.47 1.48
C ALA A 262 22.93 -12.95 1.63
N LEU A 263 22.45 -13.85 0.75
CA LEU A 263 22.86 -15.26 0.74
C LEU A 263 24.37 -15.45 0.48
N LYS A 264 25.02 -14.53 -0.28
CA LYS A 264 26.46 -14.57 -0.54
C LYS A 264 27.31 -13.95 0.56
N GLY A 265 26.68 -13.40 1.61
CA GLY A 265 27.37 -12.67 2.67
C GLY A 265 27.88 -11.30 2.22
N GLU A 266 27.40 -10.79 1.08
CA GLU A 266 27.70 -9.43 0.63
C GLU A 266 26.94 -8.45 1.50
N THR A 267 27.61 -7.39 1.98
CA THR A 267 27.02 -6.40 2.84
C THR A 267 25.87 -5.68 2.12
N TYR A 268 24.76 -5.57 2.80
CA TYR A 268 23.58 -4.82 2.47
C TYR A 268 23.94 -3.36 2.12
N ASP A 269 23.63 -2.91 0.93
CA ASP A 269 23.80 -1.52 0.55
C ASP A 269 22.70 -0.67 1.20
N ALA A 270 23.05 -0.08 2.35
CA ALA A 270 22.11 0.72 3.15
C ALA A 270 21.59 1.95 2.38
N ASP A 271 22.40 2.49 1.45
CA ASP A 271 22.03 3.68 0.67
C ASP A 271 21.00 3.36 -0.42
N ALA A 272 21.10 2.17 -1.04
CA ALA A 272 20.10 1.69 -1.99
C ALA A 272 18.74 1.39 -1.29
N VAL A 273 18.79 1.03 0.00
CA VAL A 273 17.58 0.85 0.83
C VAL A 273 17.06 2.18 1.34
N ALA A 274 17.92 3.15 1.64
CA ALA A 274 17.48 4.50 1.99
C ALA A 274 16.62 5.10 0.88
N THR A 275 17.00 4.93 -0.37
CA THR A 275 16.21 5.41 -1.52
C THR A 275 14.83 4.74 -1.60
N LEU A 276 14.70 3.46 -1.21
CA LEU A 276 13.41 2.77 -1.12
C LEU A 276 12.71 3.01 0.23
N ASN A 277 13.45 3.30 1.30
CA ASN A 277 12.91 3.66 2.61
C ASN A 277 12.42 5.10 2.62
N ASP A 278 13.04 6.01 1.92
CA ASP A 278 12.52 7.36 1.67
C ASP A 278 11.10 7.34 1.08
N LEU A 279 10.74 6.23 0.42
CA LEU A 279 9.40 5.92 -0.06
C LEU A 279 8.47 5.41 1.05
N HIS A 280 9.02 4.95 2.17
CA HIS A 280 8.27 4.31 3.26
C HIS A 280 8.26 5.12 4.56
N GLU A 281 9.05 6.18 4.69
CA GLU A 281 9.15 7.00 5.92
C GLU A 281 7.86 7.68 6.36
N SER A 282 6.84 7.69 5.51
CA SER A 282 5.51 8.17 5.92
C SER A 282 4.69 7.12 6.68
N LEU A 283 5.25 5.93 6.95
CA LEU A 283 4.45 4.78 7.41
C LEU A 283 4.16 4.76 8.90
N ASP A 284 4.90 5.48 9.74
CA ASP A 284 4.94 5.11 11.14
C ASP A 284 4.62 6.20 12.16
N ALA A 285 4.27 7.40 11.73
CA ALA A 285 3.65 8.35 12.67
C ALA A 285 2.30 7.85 13.21
N ASP A 286 1.67 6.87 12.50
CA ASP A 286 0.36 6.32 12.87
C ASP A 286 0.44 5.07 13.76
N TYR A 287 1.65 4.64 14.20
CA TYR A 287 1.83 3.38 14.93
C TYR A 287 2.09 3.53 16.44
N GLU A 288 1.96 4.70 17.01
CA GLU A 288 1.94 4.80 18.46
C GLU A 288 0.64 4.19 19.00
N ASP A 289 0.78 3.02 19.62
CA ASP A 289 -0.13 2.38 20.57
C ASP A 289 -1.45 1.79 20.05
N VAL A 290 -1.37 0.72 19.28
CA VAL A 290 -2.45 -0.27 19.26
C VAL A 290 -1.89 -1.66 19.60
N ALA A 291 -1.36 -1.79 20.81
CA ALA A 291 -1.09 -3.07 21.47
C ALA A 291 -2.26 -3.41 22.39
#